data_767e8a6e59dbd3724aad84cbfb9c9481
#
_entry.id   767e8a6e59dbd3724aad84cbfb9c9481
#
_cell.length_a   1.000
_cell.length_b   1.000
_cell.length_c   1.000
_cell.angle_alpha   90.00
_cell.angle_beta   90.00
_cell.angle_gamma   90.00
#
_symmetry.space_group_name_H-M   'P 1'
#
loop_
_entity.id
_entity.type
_entity.pdbx_description
1 polymer ?
#
loop_
_entity_poly.entity_id
_entity_poly.type
_entity_poly.pdbx_seq_one_letter_code
_entity_poly.pdbx_strand_id
1 'polypeptide(L)'
;MLTAPLNAEDCQLQSMPDASPAKWHLAHLAWFFETFILERFEPEFKPFDAGFRVLFNSYYNGVGEKYPRPKRGLISRPTLDEVMAYRAEVDERMLAVLDRHPDDVELEKLITLGLHHEQQHQELLLTDIKHALAFNPARPAYARQWPLAGISPQPLRWMGYEGGLVEHGFGPGHDGNFAFDNETPRHKVYIAPFEIGSRLVTNGEMLAFIEDGGYHRPELWLSMGWDWVQATGAAMPLYWQARADGGGYQNFTL
;
A
#
# COMPACT_ATOMS: atom_id res chain seq x y z
N MET A 1 8.41 3.30 -14.27
CA MET A 1 7.09 3.15 -13.61
C MET A 1 6.89 1.72 -13.14
N LEU A 2 6.25 1.53 -11.96
CA LEU A 2 5.89 0.19 -11.44
C LEU A 2 4.87 -0.55 -12.31
N THR A 3 4.10 0.15 -13.12
CA THR A 3 3.14 -0.47 -14.04
C THR A 3 3.73 -0.91 -15.38
N ALA A 4 5.01 -0.66 -15.63
CA ALA A 4 5.65 -1.04 -16.90
C ALA A 4 5.58 -2.55 -17.25
N PRO A 5 5.61 -3.48 -16.27
CA PRO A 5 5.44 -4.91 -16.56
C PRO A 5 4.00 -5.35 -16.81
N LEU A 6 3.00 -4.48 -16.54
CA LEU A 6 1.58 -4.81 -16.58
C LEU A 6 0.97 -4.44 -17.94
N ASN A 7 0.03 -5.25 -18.41
CA ASN A 7 -0.84 -4.89 -19.54
C ASN A 7 -2.09 -4.14 -19.05
N ALA A 8 -2.95 -3.70 -19.98
CA ALA A 8 -4.15 -2.95 -19.65
C ALA A 8 -5.17 -3.76 -18.84
N GLU A 9 -5.25 -5.07 -19.11
CA GLU A 9 -6.12 -6.00 -18.39
C GLU A 9 -5.64 -6.19 -16.95
N ASP A 10 -4.33 -6.36 -16.72
CA ASP A 10 -3.76 -6.44 -15.38
C ASP A 10 -4.05 -5.16 -14.59
N CYS A 11 -3.91 -4.00 -15.24
CA CYS A 11 -4.15 -2.70 -14.63
C CYS A 11 -5.61 -2.46 -14.24
N GLN A 12 -6.56 -3.26 -14.77
CA GLN A 12 -7.99 -3.15 -14.47
C GLN A 12 -8.44 -4.08 -13.34
N LEU A 13 -7.63 -5.07 -12.93
CA LEU A 13 -8.03 -6.07 -11.95
C LEU A 13 -8.29 -5.47 -10.57
N GLN A 14 -9.39 -5.93 -9.97
CA GLN A 14 -9.69 -5.76 -8.54
C GLN A 14 -10.01 -7.13 -7.96
N SER A 15 -9.11 -7.70 -7.22
CA SER A 15 -9.19 -9.08 -6.74
C SER A 15 -9.91 -9.26 -5.41
N MET A 16 -10.19 -8.15 -4.70
CA MET A 16 -10.96 -8.11 -3.45
C MET A 16 -11.55 -6.71 -3.23
N PRO A 17 -12.58 -6.55 -2.39
CA PRO A 17 -13.21 -5.25 -2.10
C PRO A 17 -12.25 -4.18 -1.57
N ASP A 18 -11.20 -4.59 -0.89
CA ASP A 18 -10.22 -3.69 -0.25
C ASP A 18 -9.05 -3.32 -1.18
N ALA A 19 -8.85 -4.02 -2.29
CA ALA A 19 -7.89 -3.67 -3.31
C ALA A 19 -8.40 -2.55 -4.23
N SER A 20 -7.50 -1.95 -4.98
CA SER A 20 -7.83 -1.04 -6.08
C SER A 20 -7.06 -1.44 -7.35
N PRO A 21 -7.64 -1.29 -8.53
CA PRO A 21 -6.92 -1.52 -9.78
C PRO A 21 -5.68 -0.63 -9.89
N ALA A 22 -4.61 -1.13 -10.49
CA ALA A 22 -3.40 -0.34 -10.76
C ALA A 22 -3.72 0.95 -11.53
N LYS A 23 -4.64 0.87 -12.49
CA LYS A 23 -5.16 2.04 -13.22
C LYS A 23 -5.79 3.08 -12.30
N TRP A 24 -6.52 2.64 -11.29
CA TRP A 24 -7.13 3.56 -10.32
C TRP A 24 -6.06 4.26 -9.47
N HIS A 25 -5.01 3.55 -9.02
CA HIS A 25 -3.90 4.17 -8.29
C HIS A 25 -3.22 5.25 -9.11
N LEU A 26 -2.93 4.98 -10.38
CA LEU A 26 -2.33 5.95 -11.30
C LEU A 26 -3.17 7.22 -11.43
N ALA A 27 -4.48 7.05 -11.63
CA ALA A 27 -5.39 8.18 -11.78
C ALA A 27 -5.62 8.94 -10.47
N HIS A 28 -5.70 8.24 -9.32
CA HIS A 28 -5.87 8.86 -8.01
C HIS A 28 -4.68 9.75 -7.63
N LEU A 29 -3.47 9.38 -8.00
CA LEU A 29 -2.30 10.21 -7.77
C LEU A 29 -2.34 11.50 -8.61
N ALA A 30 -2.67 11.42 -9.89
CA ALA A 30 -2.89 12.61 -10.70
C ALA A 30 -4.05 13.48 -10.15
N TRP A 31 -5.14 12.84 -9.74
CA TRP A 31 -6.28 13.50 -9.11
C TRP A 31 -5.89 14.27 -7.83
N PHE A 32 -4.96 13.73 -7.02
CA PHE A 32 -4.49 14.41 -5.83
C PHE A 32 -3.81 15.73 -6.17
N PHE A 33 -2.84 15.72 -7.09
CA PHE A 33 -2.12 16.91 -7.51
C PHE A 33 -3.05 17.91 -8.22
N GLU A 34 -3.93 17.45 -9.07
CA GLU A 34 -4.93 18.31 -9.74
C GLU A 34 -5.84 19.00 -8.72
N THR A 35 -6.41 18.23 -7.76
CA THR A 35 -7.42 18.75 -6.83
C THR A 35 -6.83 19.66 -5.76
N PHE A 36 -5.65 19.32 -5.21
CA PHE A 36 -5.10 20.06 -4.07
C PHE A 36 -4.08 21.11 -4.45
N ILE A 37 -3.51 21.03 -5.66
CA ILE A 37 -2.48 21.97 -6.09
C ILE A 37 -2.90 22.75 -7.33
N LEU A 38 -3.21 22.10 -8.46
CA LEU A 38 -3.54 22.84 -9.67
C LEU A 38 -4.79 23.71 -9.49
N GLU A 39 -5.86 23.18 -8.88
CA GLU A 39 -7.10 23.95 -8.61
C GLU A 39 -6.81 25.24 -7.82
N ARG A 40 -5.77 25.27 -7.02
CA ARG A 40 -5.42 26.40 -6.16
C ARG A 40 -4.39 27.37 -6.75
N PHE A 41 -3.37 26.83 -7.43
CA PHE A 41 -2.20 27.60 -7.85
C PHE A 41 -2.14 27.88 -9.34
N GLU A 42 -3.00 27.26 -10.15
CA GLU A 42 -3.03 27.49 -11.60
C GLU A 42 -4.05 28.56 -11.96
N PRO A 43 -3.64 29.62 -12.68
CA PRO A 43 -4.56 30.63 -13.19
C PRO A 43 -5.60 30.00 -14.14
N GLU A 44 -6.87 30.41 -14.00
CA GLU A 44 -7.97 29.91 -14.84
C GLU A 44 -8.07 28.39 -14.92
N PHE A 45 -7.83 27.73 -13.78
CA PHE A 45 -7.87 26.26 -13.65
C PHE A 45 -9.08 25.65 -14.36
N LYS A 46 -8.83 24.57 -15.09
CA LYS A 46 -9.87 23.69 -15.65
C LYS A 46 -9.47 22.24 -15.37
N PRO A 47 -10.39 21.42 -14.85
CA PRO A 47 -10.11 20.01 -14.65
C PRO A 47 -9.88 19.32 -16.00
N PHE A 48 -9.04 18.28 -16.03
CA PHE A 48 -8.87 17.43 -17.20
C PHE A 48 -10.22 16.82 -17.63
N ASP A 49 -10.93 16.25 -16.66
CA ASP A 49 -12.30 15.76 -16.81
C ASP A 49 -13.06 15.97 -15.50
N ALA A 50 -14.20 16.66 -15.54
CA ALA A 50 -14.98 16.96 -14.34
C ALA A 50 -15.48 15.70 -13.61
N GLY A 51 -15.70 14.58 -14.32
CA GLY A 51 -16.10 13.30 -13.73
C GLY A 51 -15.00 12.64 -12.91
N PHE A 52 -13.74 12.96 -13.18
CA PHE A 52 -12.61 12.37 -12.45
C PHE A 52 -12.58 12.80 -10.98
N ARG A 53 -13.16 13.96 -10.66
CA ARG A 53 -13.31 14.43 -9.28
C ARG A 53 -14.01 13.41 -8.38
N VAL A 54 -15.01 12.70 -8.90
CA VAL A 54 -15.76 11.65 -8.18
C VAL A 54 -15.10 10.29 -8.34
N LEU A 55 -14.69 9.92 -9.56
CA LEU A 55 -14.17 8.58 -9.87
C LEU A 55 -12.90 8.25 -9.08
N PHE A 56 -12.03 9.24 -8.89
CA PHE A 56 -10.71 9.03 -8.28
C PHE A 56 -10.59 9.60 -6.88
N ASN A 57 -11.65 10.18 -6.32
CA ASN A 57 -11.71 10.50 -4.88
C ASN A 57 -11.75 9.18 -4.06
N SER A 58 -11.03 9.14 -2.94
CA SER A 58 -10.98 8.00 -2.03
C SER A 58 -11.81 8.27 -0.76
N TYR A 59 -11.19 8.89 0.24
CA TYR A 59 -11.84 9.21 1.53
C TYR A 59 -11.85 10.72 1.84
N TYR A 60 -11.54 11.55 0.87
CA TYR A 60 -11.53 13.01 1.05
C TYR A 60 -12.94 13.58 1.02
N ASN A 61 -13.66 13.43 2.15
CA ASN A 61 -15.05 13.85 2.28
C ASN A 61 -15.25 15.36 2.05
N GLY A 62 -14.23 16.18 2.36
CA GLY A 62 -14.25 17.62 2.10
C GLY A 62 -14.22 18.00 0.61
N VAL A 63 -13.77 17.11 -0.26
CA VAL A 63 -13.76 17.30 -1.72
C VAL A 63 -15.14 17.03 -2.33
N GLY A 64 -15.93 16.13 -1.73
CA GLY A 64 -17.26 15.78 -2.20
C GLY A 64 -17.49 14.28 -2.35
N GLU A 65 -18.34 13.91 -3.31
CA GLU A 65 -18.69 12.52 -3.59
C GLU A 65 -17.50 11.67 -4.03
N LYS A 66 -17.60 10.36 -3.81
CA LYS A 66 -16.58 9.38 -4.15
C LYS A 66 -17.19 8.12 -4.74
N TYR A 67 -16.47 7.49 -5.66
CA TYR A 67 -16.86 6.20 -6.19
C TYR A 67 -16.58 5.07 -5.18
N PRO A 68 -17.51 4.12 -4.96
CA PRO A 68 -17.34 3.08 -3.94
C PRO A 68 -16.12 2.20 -4.18
N ARG A 69 -15.23 2.08 -3.18
CA ARG A 69 -14.00 1.28 -3.28
C ARG A 69 -14.23 -0.15 -3.78
N PRO A 70 -15.23 -0.92 -3.25
CA PRO A 70 -15.45 -2.30 -3.70
C PRO A 70 -15.85 -2.45 -5.17
N LYS A 71 -16.15 -1.35 -5.86
CA LYS A 71 -16.59 -1.33 -7.26
C LYS A 71 -15.57 -0.73 -8.22
N ARG A 72 -14.37 -0.37 -7.75
CA ARG A 72 -13.34 0.27 -8.59
C ARG A 72 -12.93 -0.56 -9.81
N GLY A 73 -12.98 -1.87 -9.70
CA GLY A 73 -12.75 -2.79 -10.83
C GLY A 73 -13.77 -2.66 -11.97
N LEU A 74 -14.94 -2.03 -11.74
CA LEU A 74 -15.96 -1.79 -12.77
C LEU A 74 -15.70 -0.52 -13.60
N ILE A 75 -14.72 0.31 -13.22
CA ILE A 75 -14.37 1.53 -13.95
C ILE A 75 -13.60 1.16 -15.22
N SER A 76 -14.30 0.80 -16.30
CA SER A 76 -13.70 0.49 -17.60
C SER A 76 -13.33 1.76 -18.40
N ARG A 77 -13.95 2.88 -18.06
CA ARG A 77 -13.63 4.22 -18.58
C ARG A 77 -13.34 5.16 -17.42
N PRO A 78 -12.25 5.95 -17.50
CA PRO A 78 -11.31 6.04 -18.62
C PRO A 78 -10.52 4.75 -18.86
N THR A 79 -10.00 4.60 -20.09
CA THR A 79 -9.05 3.55 -20.47
C THR A 79 -7.70 3.77 -19.77
N LEU A 80 -6.79 2.80 -19.84
CA LEU A 80 -5.42 3.00 -19.31
C LEU A 80 -4.70 4.13 -20.04
N ASP A 81 -4.84 4.23 -21.36
CA ASP A 81 -4.19 5.28 -22.15
C ASP A 81 -4.72 6.67 -21.78
N GLU A 82 -6.03 6.83 -21.56
CA GLU A 82 -6.62 8.07 -21.08
C GLU A 82 -6.11 8.46 -19.67
N VAL A 83 -5.93 7.50 -18.78
CA VAL A 83 -5.33 7.73 -17.46
C VAL A 83 -3.86 8.14 -17.58
N MET A 84 -3.11 7.54 -18.49
CA MET A 84 -1.72 7.92 -18.74
C MET A 84 -1.62 9.33 -19.35
N ALA A 85 -2.54 9.70 -20.25
CA ALA A 85 -2.64 11.06 -20.75
C ALA A 85 -2.98 12.07 -19.65
N TYR A 86 -3.93 11.72 -18.77
CA TYR A 86 -4.26 12.52 -17.60
C TYR A 86 -3.03 12.76 -16.69
N ARG A 87 -2.27 11.73 -16.37
CA ARG A 87 -1.03 11.90 -15.59
C ARG A 87 -0.03 12.81 -16.26
N ALA A 88 0.22 12.59 -17.55
CA ALA A 88 1.19 13.39 -18.30
C ALA A 88 0.82 14.88 -18.31
N GLU A 89 -0.47 15.19 -18.50
CA GLU A 89 -0.95 16.58 -18.47
C GLU A 89 -0.81 17.20 -17.08
N VAL A 90 -1.19 16.45 -16.02
CA VAL A 90 -1.04 16.95 -14.64
C VAL A 90 0.43 17.16 -14.30
N ASP A 91 1.33 16.25 -14.68
CA ASP A 91 2.77 16.39 -14.45
C ASP A 91 3.34 17.65 -15.15
N GLU A 92 2.97 17.90 -16.40
CA GLU A 92 3.39 19.10 -17.14
C GLU A 92 2.88 20.39 -16.46
N ARG A 93 1.61 20.43 -16.09
CA ARG A 93 0.99 21.58 -15.41
C ARG A 93 1.62 21.82 -14.04
N MET A 94 1.94 20.76 -13.28
CA MET A 94 2.64 20.85 -12.00
C MET A 94 4.03 21.46 -12.15
N LEU A 95 4.80 21.08 -13.16
CA LEU A 95 6.10 21.70 -13.43
C LEU A 95 5.96 23.21 -13.74
N ALA A 96 4.93 23.59 -14.50
CA ALA A 96 4.65 24.99 -14.77
C ALA A 96 4.20 25.79 -13.52
N VAL A 97 3.51 25.16 -12.57
CA VAL A 97 3.17 25.78 -11.28
C VAL A 97 4.43 25.97 -10.43
N LEU A 98 5.32 24.97 -10.36
CA LEU A 98 6.60 25.07 -9.65
C LEU A 98 7.47 26.22 -10.18
N ASP A 99 7.59 26.35 -11.48
CA ASP A 99 8.38 27.43 -12.12
C ASP A 99 7.82 28.83 -11.78
N ARG A 100 6.52 28.95 -11.60
CA ARG A 100 5.85 30.22 -11.26
C ARG A 100 5.92 30.58 -9.78
N HIS A 101 6.08 29.61 -8.91
CA HIS A 101 6.00 29.75 -7.46
C HIS A 101 7.21 29.13 -6.72
N PRO A 102 8.46 29.50 -7.07
CA PRO A 102 9.68 28.82 -6.61
C PRO A 102 9.90 28.89 -5.09
N ASP A 103 9.36 29.90 -4.42
CA ASP A 103 9.59 30.15 -2.98
C ASP A 103 8.27 30.05 -2.16
N ASP A 104 7.21 29.42 -2.70
CA ASP A 104 5.94 29.31 -2.01
C ASP A 104 5.96 28.12 -1.02
N VAL A 105 6.07 28.45 0.27
CA VAL A 105 6.16 27.46 1.37
C VAL A 105 4.90 26.58 1.47
N GLU A 106 3.74 27.10 1.08
CA GLU A 106 2.51 26.32 1.13
C GLU A 106 2.45 25.31 0.00
N LEU A 107 2.86 25.72 -1.19
CA LEU A 107 3.01 24.82 -2.34
C LEU A 107 4.04 23.72 -2.03
N GLU A 108 5.20 24.08 -1.44
CA GLU A 108 6.23 23.11 -1.04
C GLU A 108 5.66 22.04 -0.10
N LYS A 109 4.89 22.43 0.93
CA LYS A 109 4.25 21.48 1.85
C LYS A 109 3.25 20.54 1.17
N LEU A 110 2.44 21.08 0.26
CA LEU A 110 1.46 20.27 -0.47
C LEU A 110 2.13 19.28 -1.42
N ILE A 111 3.20 19.70 -2.10
CA ILE A 111 3.99 18.82 -2.97
C ILE A 111 4.66 17.72 -2.15
N THR A 112 5.27 18.09 -1.02
CA THR A 112 5.89 17.12 -0.10
C THR A 112 4.88 16.07 0.36
N LEU A 113 3.68 16.51 0.78
CA LEU A 113 2.58 15.60 1.12
C LEU A 113 2.20 14.71 -0.07
N GLY A 114 2.07 15.28 -1.27
CA GLY A 114 1.73 14.55 -2.50
C GLY A 114 2.77 13.49 -2.86
N LEU A 115 4.05 13.78 -2.70
CA LEU A 115 5.13 12.82 -2.97
C LEU A 115 5.10 11.66 -1.96
N HIS A 116 4.89 11.91 -0.68
CA HIS A 116 4.73 10.86 0.33
C HIS A 116 3.45 10.05 0.11
N HIS A 117 2.36 10.69 -0.30
CA HIS A 117 1.12 10.03 -0.70
C HIS A 117 1.34 9.13 -1.93
N GLU A 118 2.12 9.58 -2.93
CA GLU A 118 2.48 8.74 -4.08
C GLU A 118 3.27 7.50 -3.64
N GLN A 119 4.24 7.65 -2.72
CA GLN A 119 5.01 6.51 -2.19
C GLN A 119 4.11 5.48 -1.50
N GLN A 120 3.12 5.91 -0.71
CA GLN A 120 2.11 5.00 -0.14
C GLN A 120 1.36 4.23 -1.24
N HIS A 121 0.95 4.92 -2.30
CA HIS A 121 0.23 4.28 -3.41
C HIS A 121 1.11 3.37 -4.28
N GLN A 122 2.42 3.61 -4.35
CA GLN A 122 3.37 2.68 -4.97
C GLN A 122 3.40 1.34 -4.22
N GLU A 123 3.43 1.38 -2.89
CA GLU A 123 3.40 0.20 -2.04
C GLU A 123 2.05 -0.55 -2.13
N LEU A 124 0.93 0.20 -2.04
CA LEU A 124 -0.42 -0.36 -2.20
C LEU A 124 -0.62 -1.02 -3.58
N LEU A 125 -0.14 -0.40 -4.64
CA LEU A 125 -0.22 -0.95 -5.99
C LEU A 125 0.48 -2.31 -6.09
N LEU A 126 1.69 -2.45 -5.52
CA LEU A 126 2.42 -3.71 -5.51
C LEU A 126 1.68 -4.77 -4.67
N THR A 127 1.10 -4.37 -3.54
CA THR A 127 0.29 -5.25 -2.70
C THR A 127 -0.94 -5.75 -3.45
N ASP A 128 -1.67 -4.86 -4.11
CA ASP A 128 -2.92 -5.16 -4.79
C ASP A 128 -2.69 -6.02 -6.05
N ILE A 129 -1.65 -5.71 -6.84
CA ILE A 129 -1.31 -6.52 -8.02
C ILE A 129 -0.76 -7.90 -7.65
N LYS A 130 0.01 -8.01 -6.58
CA LYS A 130 0.44 -9.31 -6.04
C LYS A 130 -0.76 -10.18 -5.70
N HIS A 131 -1.74 -9.62 -4.99
CA HIS A 131 -2.97 -10.34 -4.66
C HIS A 131 -3.70 -10.78 -5.94
N ALA A 132 -3.87 -9.89 -6.91
CA ALA A 132 -4.55 -10.21 -8.17
C ALA A 132 -3.85 -11.34 -8.96
N LEU A 133 -2.53 -11.23 -9.15
CA LEU A 133 -1.75 -12.23 -9.90
C LEU A 133 -1.66 -13.58 -9.16
N ALA A 134 -1.64 -13.58 -7.82
CA ALA A 134 -1.61 -14.80 -7.03
C ALA A 134 -2.87 -15.66 -7.19
N PHE A 135 -4.02 -15.05 -7.47
CA PHE A 135 -5.28 -15.75 -7.72
C PHE A 135 -5.49 -16.16 -9.17
N ASN A 136 -4.63 -15.74 -10.10
CA ASN A 136 -4.64 -16.25 -11.46
C ASN A 136 -4.10 -17.69 -11.48
N PRO A 137 -4.84 -18.68 -11.99
CA PRO A 137 -4.36 -20.08 -12.05
C PRO A 137 -3.02 -20.25 -12.79
N ALA A 138 -2.75 -19.39 -13.79
CA ALA A 138 -1.49 -19.38 -14.53
C ALA A 138 -0.31 -18.75 -13.75
N ARG A 139 -0.60 -18.02 -12.65
CA ARG A 139 0.38 -17.35 -11.80
C ARG A 139 1.42 -16.56 -12.58
N PRO A 140 1.00 -15.59 -13.38
CA PRO A 140 1.93 -14.80 -14.18
C PRO A 140 2.90 -14.06 -13.25
N ALA A 141 4.18 -14.03 -13.61
CA ALA A 141 5.18 -13.25 -12.91
C ALA A 141 4.98 -11.77 -13.24
N TYR A 142 5.01 -10.93 -12.21
CA TYR A 142 5.00 -9.47 -12.38
C TYR A 142 6.29 -8.98 -13.03
N ALA A 143 7.43 -9.51 -12.57
CA ALA A 143 8.74 -9.15 -13.09
C ALA A 143 9.67 -10.36 -13.11
N ARG A 144 10.87 -10.18 -13.68
CA ARG A 144 11.92 -11.20 -13.64
C ARG A 144 12.29 -11.46 -12.18
N GLN A 145 12.41 -12.73 -11.80
CA GLN A 145 12.78 -13.14 -10.45
C GLN A 145 14.06 -12.42 -9.96
N TRP A 146 13.94 -11.79 -8.80
CA TRP A 146 15.08 -11.23 -8.09
C TRP A 146 15.96 -12.35 -7.54
N PRO A 147 17.29 -12.25 -7.66
CA PRO A 147 18.16 -13.23 -7.02
C PRO A 147 17.97 -13.12 -5.50
N LEU A 148 17.42 -14.17 -4.90
CA LEU A 148 17.34 -14.27 -3.44
C LEU A 148 18.72 -14.61 -2.91
N ALA A 149 19.28 -13.77 -2.05
CA ALA A 149 20.51 -14.11 -1.33
C ALA A 149 20.23 -15.33 -0.43
N GLY A 150 21.04 -16.38 -0.58
CA GLY A 150 21.00 -17.51 0.34
C GLY A 150 21.49 -17.08 1.72
N ILE A 151 20.57 -16.69 2.59
CA ILE A 151 20.89 -16.30 3.96
C ILE A 151 20.58 -17.48 4.89
N SER A 152 21.58 -17.98 5.60
CA SER A 152 21.34 -18.88 6.74
C SER A 152 20.75 -18.06 7.89
N PRO A 153 19.54 -18.39 8.37
CA PRO A 153 18.93 -17.64 9.45
C PRO A 153 19.78 -17.74 10.72
N GLN A 154 20.05 -16.58 11.32
CA GLN A 154 20.71 -16.54 12.63
C GLN A 154 19.78 -17.06 13.70
N PRO A 155 20.30 -17.67 14.80
CA PRO A 155 19.48 -18.05 15.95
C PRO A 155 18.64 -16.86 16.45
N LEU A 156 17.37 -17.13 16.76
CA LEU A 156 16.51 -16.14 17.38
C LEU A 156 17.03 -15.82 18.79
N ARG A 157 17.15 -14.54 19.10
CA ARG A 157 17.45 -14.03 20.46
C ARG A 157 16.34 -13.08 20.85
N TRP A 158 15.98 -13.07 22.11
CA TRP A 158 15.05 -12.10 22.67
C TRP A 158 15.81 -10.91 23.18
N MET A 159 15.43 -9.73 22.73
CA MET A 159 16.03 -8.44 23.09
C MET A 159 15.08 -7.74 24.06
N GLY A 160 15.50 -7.64 25.33
CA GLY A 160 14.70 -7.03 26.39
C GLY A 160 14.74 -5.50 26.33
N TYR A 161 13.60 -4.88 26.62
CA TYR A 161 13.42 -3.44 26.78
C TYR A 161 12.70 -3.16 28.09
N GLU A 162 13.25 -2.27 28.91
CA GLU A 162 12.71 -1.93 30.23
C GLU A 162 11.36 -1.17 30.16
N GLY A 163 11.03 -0.62 29.01
CA GLY A 163 9.82 0.19 28.86
C GLY A 163 9.90 1.51 29.63
N GLY A 164 8.79 1.92 30.24
CA GLY A 164 8.68 3.17 30.99
C GLY A 164 7.84 4.23 30.28
N LEU A 165 7.94 5.47 30.75
CA LEU A 165 7.27 6.61 30.17
C LEU A 165 8.12 7.17 29.03
N VAL A 166 7.68 6.98 27.80
CA VAL A 166 8.37 7.43 26.59
C VAL A 166 7.54 8.48 25.84
N GLU A 167 8.21 9.31 25.07
CA GLU A 167 7.53 10.20 24.13
C GLU A 167 7.36 9.52 22.78
N HIS A 168 6.14 9.54 22.27
CA HIS A 168 5.73 8.95 21.01
C HIS A 168 5.06 9.99 20.11
N GLY A 169 5.21 9.83 18.79
CA GLY A 169 4.65 10.73 17.81
C GLY A 169 5.59 11.86 17.39
N PHE A 170 5.15 12.58 16.35
CA PHE A 170 5.90 13.69 15.75
C PHE A 170 5.50 15.02 16.39
N GLY A 171 6.46 15.94 16.57
CA GLY A 171 6.23 17.23 17.21
C GLY A 171 7.46 18.13 17.20
N PRO A 172 7.45 19.24 17.97
CA PRO A 172 8.56 20.18 18.03
C PRO A 172 9.91 19.49 18.29
N GLY A 173 10.94 19.94 17.61
CA GLY A 173 12.28 19.34 17.65
C GLY A 173 12.55 18.31 16.54
N HIS A 174 11.61 18.08 15.66
CA HIS A 174 11.77 17.29 14.43
C HIS A 174 11.71 18.19 13.18
N ASP A 175 12.21 19.39 13.30
CA ASP A 175 12.20 20.42 12.25
C ASP A 175 12.89 19.91 10.98
N GLY A 176 12.25 20.14 9.83
CA GLY A 176 12.73 19.70 8.54
C GLY A 176 12.33 18.27 8.12
N ASN A 177 11.65 17.50 8.96
CA ASN A 177 11.14 16.17 8.63
C ASN A 177 9.65 16.22 8.33
N PHE A 178 9.20 15.37 7.43
CA PHE A 178 7.79 15.17 7.12
C PHE A 178 7.13 14.23 8.13
N ALA A 179 5.85 14.48 8.44
CA ALA A 179 4.96 13.55 9.13
C ALA A 179 3.55 13.68 8.59
N PHE A 180 2.82 12.58 8.54
CA PHE A 180 1.38 12.62 8.32
C PHE A 180 0.65 13.12 9.57
N ASP A 181 -0.57 13.61 9.41
CA ASP A 181 -1.40 14.13 10.50
C ASP A 181 -1.66 13.11 11.62
N ASN A 182 -1.83 11.83 11.26
CA ASN A 182 -2.01 10.72 12.20
C ASN A 182 -0.76 10.32 12.99
N GLU A 183 0.42 10.88 12.67
CA GLU A 183 1.64 10.72 13.44
C GLU A 183 1.80 11.81 14.51
N THR A 184 0.86 12.73 14.62
CA THR A 184 0.83 13.87 15.56
C THR A 184 -0.36 13.81 16.50
N PRO A 185 -0.32 14.53 17.64
CA PRO A 185 0.83 15.23 18.23
C PRO A 185 1.77 14.30 18.99
N ARG A 186 2.99 14.76 19.24
CA ARG A 186 3.91 14.08 20.16
C ARG A 186 3.32 14.07 21.57
N HIS A 187 3.28 12.90 22.19
CA HIS A 187 2.67 12.70 23.50
C HIS A 187 3.39 11.62 24.30
N LYS A 188 3.13 11.58 25.60
CA LYS A 188 3.72 10.58 26.50
C LYS A 188 2.89 9.31 26.53
N VAL A 189 3.56 8.17 26.39
CA VAL A 189 2.97 6.82 26.46
C VAL A 189 3.75 5.98 27.46
N TYR A 190 3.05 5.25 28.32
CA TYR A 190 3.69 4.24 29.16
C TYR A 190 3.77 2.93 28.38
N ILE A 191 4.97 2.39 28.25
CA ILE A 191 5.24 1.09 27.63
C ILE A 191 5.69 0.14 28.75
N ALA A 192 4.98 -0.98 28.91
CA ALA A 192 5.41 -2.01 29.83
C ALA A 192 6.73 -2.66 29.33
N PRO A 193 7.57 -3.20 30.23
CA PRO A 193 8.73 -3.98 29.81
C PRO A 193 8.32 -5.08 28.81
N PHE A 194 9.11 -5.27 27.76
CA PHE A 194 8.84 -6.25 26.71
C PHE A 194 10.12 -6.82 26.13
N GLU A 195 9.99 -7.92 25.41
CA GLU A 195 11.06 -8.50 24.61
C GLU A 195 10.63 -8.56 23.13
N ILE A 196 11.57 -8.31 22.23
CA ILE A 196 11.34 -8.46 20.80
C ILE A 196 12.38 -9.41 20.19
N GLY A 197 11.95 -10.21 19.23
CA GLY A 197 12.84 -11.11 18.51
C GLY A 197 13.90 -10.33 17.71
N SER A 198 15.15 -10.78 17.75
CA SER A 198 16.28 -10.16 17.04
C SER A 198 16.19 -10.27 15.50
N ARG A 199 15.23 -11.04 15.00
CA ARG A 199 14.93 -11.22 13.57
C ARG A 199 13.48 -11.60 13.35
N LEU A 200 13.04 -11.54 12.12
CA LEU A 200 11.71 -11.99 11.71
C LEU A 200 11.59 -13.52 11.82
N VAL A 201 10.33 -13.98 11.92
CA VAL A 201 9.98 -15.41 11.81
C VAL A 201 10.38 -15.90 10.42
N THR A 202 11.02 -17.07 10.38
CA THR A 202 11.44 -17.70 9.13
C THR A 202 10.33 -18.56 8.52
N ASN A 203 10.44 -18.88 7.24
CA ASN A 203 9.54 -19.82 6.58
C ASN A 203 9.60 -21.21 7.24
N GLY A 204 10.77 -21.65 7.73
CA GLY A 204 10.92 -22.92 8.44
C GLY A 204 10.17 -22.96 9.78
N GLU A 205 10.20 -21.85 10.54
CA GLU A 205 9.43 -21.72 11.79
C GLU A 205 7.93 -21.68 11.53
N MET A 206 7.49 -20.98 10.46
CA MET A 206 6.09 -21.00 10.07
C MET A 206 5.63 -22.37 9.61
N LEU A 207 6.48 -23.13 8.90
CA LEU A 207 6.19 -24.50 8.51
C LEU A 207 6.04 -25.39 9.74
N ALA A 208 6.95 -25.30 10.72
CA ALA A 208 6.84 -26.04 11.98
C ALA A 208 5.52 -25.72 12.72
N PHE A 209 5.07 -24.46 12.73
CA PHE A 209 3.77 -24.07 13.29
C PHE A 209 2.60 -24.73 12.56
N ILE A 210 2.66 -24.83 11.22
CA ILE A 210 1.63 -25.50 10.42
C ILE A 210 1.61 -27.01 10.74
N GLU A 211 2.78 -27.66 10.77
CA GLU A 211 2.94 -29.10 11.02
C GLU A 211 2.54 -29.49 12.44
N ASP A 212 2.75 -28.61 13.43
CA ASP A 212 2.27 -28.77 14.83
C ASP A 212 0.74 -28.55 14.97
N GLY A 213 0.05 -28.29 13.86
CA GLY A 213 -1.40 -28.08 13.85
C GLY A 213 -1.84 -26.72 14.36
N GLY A 214 -0.99 -25.68 14.28
CA GLY A 214 -1.25 -24.35 14.82
C GLY A 214 -2.55 -23.71 14.32
N TYR A 215 -2.97 -24.00 13.10
CA TYR A 215 -4.26 -23.54 12.54
C TYR A 215 -5.50 -24.32 13.08
N HIS A 216 -5.31 -25.36 13.88
CA HIS A 216 -6.37 -26.15 14.49
C HIS A 216 -6.45 -25.95 16.01
N ARG A 217 -5.63 -25.06 16.56
CA ARG A 217 -5.46 -24.89 18.02
C ARG A 217 -5.93 -23.48 18.44
N PRO A 218 -7.20 -23.34 18.91
CA PRO A 218 -7.78 -22.04 19.26
C PRO A 218 -7.00 -21.28 20.33
N GLU A 219 -6.31 -21.97 21.24
CA GLU A 219 -5.52 -21.36 22.31
C GLU A 219 -4.31 -20.53 21.80
N LEU A 220 -3.92 -20.67 20.54
CA LEU A 220 -2.83 -19.92 19.91
C LEU A 220 -3.30 -18.64 19.20
N TRP A 221 -4.62 -18.39 19.18
CA TRP A 221 -5.21 -17.28 18.43
C TRP A 221 -6.00 -16.34 19.35
N LEU A 222 -5.97 -15.05 19.06
CA LEU A 222 -6.95 -14.13 19.62
C LEU A 222 -8.33 -14.42 18.99
N SER A 223 -9.43 -14.06 19.68
CA SER A 223 -10.79 -14.40 19.25
C SER A 223 -11.07 -14.04 17.79
N MET A 224 -10.76 -12.80 17.37
CA MET A 224 -10.95 -12.37 15.98
C MET A 224 -10.09 -13.17 14.98
N GLY A 225 -8.88 -13.54 15.36
CA GLY A 225 -8.02 -14.38 14.54
C GLY A 225 -8.56 -15.78 14.39
N TRP A 226 -9.11 -16.36 15.47
CA TRP A 226 -9.74 -17.67 15.43
C TRP A 226 -11.02 -17.67 14.57
N ASP A 227 -11.86 -16.66 14.73
CA ASP A 227 -13.06 -16.49 13.90
C ASP A 227 -12.71 -16.41 12.41
N TRP A 228 -11.64 -15.69 12.08
CA TRP A 228 -11.14 -15.60 10.71
C TRP A 228 -10.64 -16.97 10.20
N VAL A 229 -9.88 -17.71 10.99
CA VAL A 229 -9.42 -19.08 10.62
C VAL A 229 -10.61 -19.98 10.31
N GLN A 230 -11.64 -19.96 11.17
CA GLN A 230 -12.85 -20.76 10.98
C GLN A 230 -13.64 -20.33 9.73
N ALA A 231 -13.82 -19.02 9.54
CA ALA A 231 -14.60 -18.49 8.43
C ALA A 231 -13.94 -18.73 7.06
N THR A 232 -12.61 -18.71 7.00
CA THR A 232 -11.85 -18.86 5.75
C THR A 232 -11.33 -20.26 5.48
N GLY A 233 -11.33 -21.14 6.50
CA GLY A 233 -10.69 -22.46 6.42
C GLY A 233 -9.17 -22.34 6.24
N ALA A 234 -8.54 -21.25 6.73
CA ALA A 234 -7.11 -21.04 6.59
C ALA A 234 -6.31 -22.17 7.26
N ALA A 235 -5.33 -22.69 6.56
CA ALA A 235 -4.42 -23.74 7.01
C ALA A 235 -2.94 -23.39 6.82
N MET A 236 -2.66 -22.24 6.19
CA MET A 236 -1.31 -21.74 5.89
C MET A 236 -1.36 -20.26 5.52
N PRO A 237 -0.23 -19.54 5.40
CA PRO A 237 -0.19 -18.16 4.93
C PRO A 237 -0.79 -17.99 3.52
N LEU A 238 -1.40 -16.84 3.25
CA LEU A 238 -2.25 -16.56 2.08
C LEU A 238 -1.63 -16.96 0.73
N TYR A 239 -0.33 -16.76 0.54
CA TYR A 239 0.33 -17.02 -0.75
C TYR A 239 1.11 -18.33 -0.79
N TRP A 240 0.95 -19.17 0.22
CA TRP A 240 1.58 -20.48 0.28
C TRP A 240 0.71 -21.53 -0.37
N GLN A 241 1.36 -22.52 -0.98
CA GLN A 241 0.70 -23.72 -1.49
C GLN A 241 1.59 -24.93 -1.26
N ALA A 242 0.96 -26.05 -0.89
CA ALA A 242 1.61 -27.32 -0.91
C ALA A 242 2.00 -27.69 -2.37
N ARG A 243 3.19 -28.19 -2.56
CA ARG A 243 3.64 -28.70 -3.87
C ARG A 243 2.95 -30.02 -4.20
N ALA A 244 2.56 -30.17 -5.47
CA ALA A 244 1.87 -31.38 -5.93
C ALA A 244 2.75 -32.64 -5.84
N ASP A 245 4.09 -32.50 -5.86
CA ASP A 245 5.06 -33.58 -5.74
C ASP A 245 5.32 -33.99 -4.26
N GLY A 246 4.65 -33.36 -3.29
CA GLY A 246 4.88 -33.58 -1.85
C GLY A 246 6.20 -33.01 -1.33
N GLY A 247 6.96 -32.29 -2.15
CA GLY A 247 8.27 -31.72 -1.83
C GLY A 247 8.23 -30.43 -1.01
N GLY A 248 7.19 -30.21 -0.20
CA GLY A 248 7.05 -29.04 0.68
C GLY A 248 6.12 -27.97 0.12
N TYR A 249 6.44 -26.70 0.33
CA TYR A 249 5.61 -25.56 -0.02
C TYR A 249 6.31 -24.64 -1.01
N GLN A 250 5.51 -23.90 -1.75
CA GLN A 250 5.96 -22.75 -2.57
C GLN A 250 5.18 -21.50 -2.15
N ASN A 251 5.86 -20.35 -2.18
CA ASN A 251 5.28 -19.05 -1.88
C ASN A 251 5.25 -18.21 -3.16
N PHE A 252 4.08 -17.61 -3.44
CA PHE A 252 3.98 -16.64 -4.53
C PHE A 252 4.57 -15.30 -4.08
N THR A 253 5.56 -14.82 -4.81
CA THR A 253 6.16 -13.47 -4.69
C THR A 253 5.92 -12.69 -5.98
N LEU A 254 6.08 -11.35 -5.93
CA LEU A 254 6.07 -10.53 -7.14
C LEU A 254 7.29 -10.82 -8.00
#